data_48348a5f6429b7b1d7c2410537c3244f
#
_entry.id   48348a5f6429b7b1d7c2410537c3244f
#
_cell.length_a   1.000
_cell.length_b   1.000
_cell.length_c   1.000
_cell.angle_alpha   90.00
_cell.angle_beta   90.00
_cell.angle_gamma   90.00
#
_symmetry.space_group_name_H-M   'P 1'
#
loop_
_entity.id
_entity.type
_entity.pdbx_description
1 polymer ?
#
loop_
_entity_poly.entity_id
_entity_poly.type
_entity_poly.pdbx_seq_one_letter_code
_entity_poly.pdbx_strand_id
1 'polypeptide(L)'
;MRRVDERMRKVQEPGRGTDVRASMPPGVRLGRVSFVWRPWLVLVTLVLAAAAFLVFCLSIAVGDFPISLSRVVATLFGRGEQVDEFVIMDLRLPRALAGLIVGIALGVSGAITQSVARNPLASPDILGITSGAGAVAVFLVTTTGGTAAAIAGSLGLSSAALLGGLGTGLLVYFLAWRRGIDGFRLILIGISVTAMMQAVTVWLLASADIRDVARAQVWLIGSLDARSWDEVRVAFWGTLVLLAVVAAVAFPFKPMHLGDDVAAGLGVRFARVRAVLLLSAVLLAAVGVSAAGPVPFVALVAPQVAMRLARWPTPPLIASGLVGALLLIGSDLIARAALPIGLPVGVVTAVIGGPFLVYLLVRANLR
;
A
#
# COMPACT_ATOMS: atom_id res chain seq x y z
N MET A 1 -11.43 -17.09 -62.37
CA MET A 1 -12.02 -15.75 -62.15
C MET A 1 -13.34 -15.77 -61.34
N ARG A 2 -14.28 -16.63 -61.54
CA ARG A 2 -15.58 -16.67 -60.78
C ARG A 2 -15.47 -16.94 -59.25
N ARG A 3 -14.45 -17.65 -58.74
CA ARG A 3 -14.31 -17.97 -57.34
C ARG A 3 -13.70 -16.83 -56.47
N VAL A 4 -13.08 -15.84 -57.08
CA VAL A 4 -12.51 -14.67 -56.38
C VAL A 4 -13.60 -13.64 -56.11
N ASP A 5 -14.56 -13.49 -57.05
CA ASP A 5 -15.68 -12.56 -56.92
C ASP A 5 -16.69 -12.97 -55.83
N GLU A 6 -16.91 -14.29 -55.61
CA GLU A 6 -17.77 -14.76 -54.52
C GLU A 6 -17.15 -14.52 -53.13
N ARG A 7 -15.81 -14.54 -52.99
CA ARG A 7 -15.16 -14.21 -51.71
C ARG A 7 -15.22 -12.73 -51.38
N MET A 8 -15.15 -11.89 -52.39
CA MET A 8 -15.22 -10.43 -52.23
C MET A 8 -16.64 -9.96 -51.89
N ARG A 9 -17.69 -10.64 -52.38
CA ARG A 9 -19.10 -10.33 -52.04
C ARG A 9 -19.45 -10.68 -50.60
N LYS A 10 -18.85 -11.73 -49.99
CA LYS A 10 -19.09 -12.10 -48.60
C LYS A 10 -18.42 -11.16 -47.57
N VAL A 11 -17.50 -10.31 -47.97
CA VAL A 11 -16.86 -9.29 -47.14
C VAL A 11 -17.70 -8.00 -47.05
N GLN A 12 -18.68 -7.83 -47.94
CA GLN A 12 -19.53 -6.62 -48.03
C GLN A 12 -20.95 -6.78 -47.47
N GLU A 13 -21.31 -7.90 -46.84
CA GLU A 13 -22.49 -7.90 -45.99
C GLU A 13 -22.19 -7.08 -44.74
N PRO A 14 -22.90 -5.95 -44.50
CA PRO A 14 -22.79 -5.24 -43.25
C PRO A 14 -23.31 -6.21 -42.18
N GLY A 15 -22.33 -6.80 -41.45
CA GLY A 15 -22.64 -7.65 -40.31
C GLY A 15 -23.67 -6.95 -39.45
N ARG A 16 -24.76 -7.64 -39.12
CA ARG A 16 -25.80 -7.22 -38.17
C ARG A 16 -25.09 -6.50 -37.05
N GLY A 17 -25.25 -5.18 -37.00
CA GLY A 17 -24.69 -4.34 -35.95
C GLY A 17 -25.14 -4.95 -34.63
N THR A 18 -24.24 -5.66 -34.00
CA THR A 18 -24.36 -5.97 -32.58
C THR A 18 -24.54 -4.63 -31.91
N ASP A 19 -25.71 -4.45 -31.34
CA ASP A 19 -26.11 -3.18 -30.72
C ASP A 19 -25.16 -2.88 -29.57
N VAL A 20 -24.03 -2.24 -29.88
CA VAL A 20 -22.97 -1.84 -28.94
C VAL A 20 -23.55 -0.93 -27.84
N ARG A 21 -24.73 -0.34 -28.10
CA ARG A 21 -25.44 0.47 -27.11
C ARG A 21 -26.07 -0.35 -25.99
N ALA A 22 -26.40 -1.64 -26.22
CA ALA A 22 -27.02 -2.48 -25.19
C ALA A 22 -26.04 -2.96 -24.09
N SER A 23 -24.73 -2.82 -24.30
CA SER A 23 -23.70 -3.26 -23.34
C SER A 23 -23.04 -2.12 -22.54
N MET A 24 -23.44 -0.87 -22.77
CA MET A 24 -22.87 0.24 -21.99
C MET A 24 -23.59 0.35 -20.65
N PRO A 25 -22.86 0.29 -19.51
CA PRO A 25 -23.46 0.49 -18.20
C PRO A 25 -24.03 1.91 -18.09
N PRO A 26 -25.17 2.09 -17.39
CA PRO A 26 -25.83 3.38 -17.27
C PRO A 26 -24.90 4.42 -16.66
N GLY A 27 -24.64 5.50 -17.38
CA GLY A 27 -23.87 6.65 -16.89
C GLY A 27 -24.79 7.65 -16.20
N VAL A 28 -24.54 7.93 -14.93
CA VAL A 28 -25.19 9.02 -14.18
C VAL A 28 -24.38 10.30 -14.41
N ARG A 29 -25.02 11.34 -14.97
CA ARG A 29 -24.41 12.66 -15.15
C ARG A 29 -24.89 13.60 -14.05
N LEU A 30 -23.97 14.05 -13.22
CA LEU A 30 -24.18 15.15 -12.26
C LEU A 30 -23.39 16.37 -12.74
N GLY A 31 -24.05 17.26 -13.49
CA GLY A 31 -23.41 18.46 -14.04
C GLY A 31 -22.24 18.12 -14.98
N ARG A 32 -21.03 18.62 -14.67
CA ARG A 32 -19.81 18.39 -15.46
C ARG A 32 -19.14 17.02 -15.18
N VAL A 33 -19.63 16.26 -14.22
CA VAL A 33 -19.05 14.96 -13.83
C VAL A 33 -19.95 13.85 -14.34
N SER A 34 -19.41 12.96 -15.19
CA SER A 34 -20.07 11.73 -15.65
C SER A 34 -19.55 10.54 -14.85
N PHE A 35 -20.43 9.85 -14.16
CA PHE A 35 -20.10 8.67 -13.37
C PHE A 35 -20.72 7.43 -14.01
N VAL A 36 -19.91 6.42 -14.31
CA VAL A 36 -20.42 5.11 -14.73
C VAL A 36 -20.79 4.32 -13.49
N TRP A 37 -22.08 4.11 -13.27
CA TRP A 37 -22.58 3.33 -12.13
C TRP A 37 -22.22 1.86 -12.30
N ARG A 38 -21.49 1.30 -11.31
CA ARG A 38 -21.02 -0.08 -11.30
C ARG A 38 -21.41 -0.74 -10.00
N PRO A 39 -22.60 -1.35 -9.91
CA PRO A 39 -23.16 -1.83 -8.65
C PRO A 39 -22.28 -2.90 -8.00
N TRP A 40 -21.64 -3.77 -8.79
CA TRP A 40 -20.73 -4.78 -8.25
C TRP A 40 -19.49 -4.20 -7.55
N LEU A 41 -18.86 -3.20 -8.17
CA LEU A 41 -17.69 -2.54 -7.55
C LEU A 41 -18.08 -1.81 -6.26
N VAL A 42 -19.23 -1.15 -6.26
CA VAL A 42 -19.76 -0.48 -5.07
C VAL A 42 -20.06 -1.50 -3.98
N LEU A 43 -20.75 -2.58 -4.30
CA LEU A 43 -21.06 -3.66 -3.34
C LEU A 43 -19.78 -4.24 -2.72
N VAL A 44 -18.79 -4.61 -3.55
CA VAL A 44 -17.50 -5.14 -3.06
C VAL A 44 -16.80 -4.13 -2.16
N THR A 45 -16.80 -2.85 -2.53
CA THR A 45 -16.18 -1.80 -1.71
C THR A 45 -16.88 -1.65 -0.36
N LEU A 46 -18.22 -1.68 -0.33
CA LEU A 46 -19.00 -1.62 0.91
C LEU A 46 -18.78 -2.85 1.80
N VAL A 47 -18.75 -4.05 1.22
CA VAL A 47 -18.46 -5.29 1.94
C VAL A 47 -17.04 -5.25 2.54
N LEU A 48 -16.04 -4.80 1.77
CA LEU A 48 -14.67 -4.64 2.26
C LEU A 48 -14.58 -3.59 3.37
N ALA A 49 -15.31 -2.47 3.25
CA ALA A 49 -15.35 -1.45 4.30
C ALA A 49 -16.01 -1.98 5.60
N ALA A 50 -17.11 -2.70 5.48
CA ALA A 50 -17.77 -3.35 6.62
C ALA A 50 -16.86 -4.40 7.27
N ALA A 51 -16.18 -5.22 6.47
CA ALA A 51 -15.22 -6.21 6.97
C ALA A 51 -14.02 -5.54 7.67
N ALA A 52 -13.47 -4.46 7.09
CA ALA A 52 -12.37 -3.70 7.69
C ALA A 52 -12.80 -3.08 9.02
N PHE A 53 -14.00 -2.52 9.09
CA PHE A 53 -14.56 -1.98 10.32
C PHE A 53 -14.78 -3.06 11.39
N LEU A 54 -15.31 -4.23 10.99
CA LEU A 54 -15.48 -5.36 11.90
C LEU A 54 -14.15 -5.86 12.47
N VAL A 55 -13.13 -6.06 11.62
CA VAL A 55 -11.80 -6.50 12.06
C VAL A 55 -11.13 -5.43 12.92
N PHE A 56 -11.35 -4.14 12.62
CA PHE A 56 -10.90 -3.04 13.46
C PHE A 56 -11.53 -3.10 14.86
N CYS A 57 -12.84 -3.27 14.96
CA CYS A 57 -13.53 -3.44 16.25
C CYS A 57 -13.03 -4.68 17.02
N LEU A 58 -12.85 -5.80 16.33
CA LEU A 58 -12.27 -7.01 16.91
C LEU A 58 -10.85 -6.78 17.41
N SER A 59 -10.04 -6.01 16.67
CA SER A 59 -8.68 -5.66 17.07
C SER A 59 -8.62 -4.86 18.37
N ILE A 60 -9.64 -4.05 18.67
CA ILE A 60 -9.74 -3.32 19.93
C ILE A 60 -10.27 -4.23 21.05
N ALA A 61 -11.22 -5.12 20.74
CA ALA A 61 -11.86 -5.99 21.73
C ALA A 61 -10.93 -7.13 22.20
N VAL A 62 -10.17 -7.73 21.27
CA VAL A 62 -9.33 -8.91 21.55
C VAL A 62 -7.92 -8.50 21.95
N GLY A 63 -7.41 -9.08 23.03
CA GLY A 63 -6.04 -8.88 23.53
C GLY A 63 -5.85 -9.60 24.88
N ASP A 64 -4.61 -9.56 25.41
CA ASP A 64 -4.19 -10.30 26.60
C ASP A 64 -5.02 -9.95 27.87
N PHE A 65 -5.51 -8.72 27.95
CA PHE A 65 -6.41 -8.28 29.02
C PHE A 65 -7.86 -8.38 28.53
N PRO A 66 -8.70 -9.29 29.07
CA PRO A 66 -10.06 -9.49 28.61
C PRO A 66 -10.98 -8.32 29.01
N ILE A 67 -11.42 -7.54 28.04
CA ILE A 67 -12.39 -6.45 28.22
C ILE A 67 -13.65 -6.82 27.44
N SER A 68 -14.81 -6.81 28.10
CA SER A 68 -16.07 -7.08 27.40
C SER A 68 -16.40 -5.99 26.38
N LEU A 69 -17.09 -6.37 25.32
CA LEU A 69 -17.45 -5.43 24.24
C LEU A 69 -18.24 -4.22 24.74
N SER A 70 -19.11 -4.44 25.76
CA SER A 70 -19.87 -3.35 26.41
C SER A 70 -18.95 -2.35 27.11
N ARG A 71 -17.90 -2.82 27.81
CA ARG A 71 -16.88 -1.96 28.42
C ARG A 71 -16.04 -1.20 27.39
N VAL A 72 -15.67 -1.86 26.27
CA VAL A 72 -14.98 -1.18 25.15
C VAL A 72 -15.84 -0.01 24.64
N VAL A 73 -17.12 -0.25 24.37
CA VAL A 73 -18.02 0.80 23.89
C VAL A 73 -18.19 1.90 24.95
N ALA A 74 -18.40 1.55 26.22
CA ALA A 74 -18.53 2.53 27.31
C ALA A 74 -17.28 3.43 27.41
N THR A 75 -16.09 2.85 27.30
CA THR A 75 -14.81 3.59 27.35
C THR A 75 -14.65 4.52 26.16
N LEU A 76 -15.00 4.09 24.95
CA LEU A 76 -14.95 4.94 23.76
C LEU A 76 -15.86 6.16 23.87
N PHE A 77 -16.95 6.08 24.64
CA PHE A 77 -17.85 7.19 24.96
C PHE A 77 -17.52 7.92 26.28
N GLY A 78 -16.31 7.73 26.82
CA GLY A 78 -15.84 8.43 28.02
C GLY A 78 -16.47 7.94 29.33
N ARG A 79 -16.99 6.70 29.37
CA ARG A 79 -17.63 6.06 30.55
C ARG A 79 -16.86 4.83 31.04
N GLY A 80 -15.58 4.71 30.70
CA GLY A 80 -14.71 3.60 31.08
C GLY A 80 -14.16 3.74 32.49
N GLU A 81 -13.73 2.62 33.08
CA GLU A 81 -12.88 2.63 34.27
C GLU A 81 -11.46 3.06 33.86
N GLN A 82 -10.69 3.64 34.77
CA GLN A 82 -9.36 4.19 34.48
C GLN A 82 -8.38 3.18 33.81
N VAL A 83 -8.48 1.89 34.22
CA VAL A 83 -7.66 0.82 33.63
C VAL A 83 -8.11 0.51 32.20
N ASP A 84 -9.42 0.46 31.93
CA ASP A 84 -9.96 0.21 30.60
C ASP A 84 -9.63 1.37 29.65
N GLU A 85 -9.68 2.60 30.15
CA GLU A 85 -9.35 3.79 29.40
C GLU A 85 -7.88 3.74 28.94
N PHE A 86 -6.96 3.44 29.85
CA PHE A 86 -5.54 3.27 29.49
C PHE A 86 -5.33 2.14 28.48
N VAL A 87 -5.92 0.96 28.70
CA VAL A 87 -5.71 -0.18 27.79
C VAL A 87 -6.32 0.07 26.43
N ILE A 88 -7.49 0.68 26.35
CA ILE A 88 -8.20 0.90 25.08
C ILE A 88 -7.64 2.12 24.36
N MET A 89 -7.52 3.27 25.03
CA MET A 89 -7.20 4.54 24.38
C MET A 89 -5.69 4.70 24.12
N ASP A 90 -4.82 4.18 25.00
CA ASP A 90 -3.39 4.39 24.85
C ASP A 90 -2.64 3.21 24.23
N LEU A 91 -3.18 1.97 24.35
CA LEU A 91 -2.51 0.79 23.81
C LEU A 91 -3.20 0.21 22.57
N ARG A 92 -4.53 -0.06 22.64
CA ARG A 92 -5.22 -0.81 21.57
C ARG A 92 -5.68 0.07 20.42
N LEU A 93 -6.25 1.21 20.71
CA LEU A 93 -6.79 2.10 19.68
C LEU A 93 -5.69 2.68 18.76
N PRO A 94 -4.55 3.20 19.28
CA PRO A 94 -3.47 3.64 18.42
C PRO A 94 -2.90 2.52 17.54
N ARG A 95 -2.72 1.31 18.09
CA ARG A 95 -2.28 0.13 17.36
C ARG A 95 -3.23 -0.24 16.22
N ALA A 96 -4.51 -0.33 16.50
CA ALA A 96 -5.54 -0.67 15.50
C ALA A 96 -5.65 0.42 14.41
N LEU A 97 -5.59 1.71 14.80
CA LEU A 97 -5.59 2.83 13.85
C LEU A 97 -4.33 2.85 13.00
N ALA A 98 -3.16 2.62 13.58
CA ALA A 98 -1.92 2.49 12.83
C ALA A 98 -2.03 1.40 11.77
N GLY A 99 -2.53 0.21 12.16
CA GLY A 99 -2.76 -0.90 11.23
C GLY A 99 -3.73 -0.55 10.10
N LEU A 100 -4.83 0.14 10.42
CA LEU A 100 -5.81 0.60 9.42
C LEU A 100 -5.19 1.57 8.42
N ILE A 101 -4.54 2.62 8.91
CA ILE A 101 -3.99 3.71 8.10
C ILE A 101 -2.83 3.21 7.24
N VAL A 102 -1.90 2.47 7.84
CA VAL A 102 -0.74 1.88 7.15
C VAL A 102 -1.20 0.88 6.09
N GLY A 103 -2.17 0.02 6.41
CA GLY A 103 -2.75 -0.92 5.45
C GLY A 103 -3.38 -0.21 4.26
N ILE A 104 -4.16 0.86 4.49
CA ILE A 104 -4.71 1.70 3.42
C ILE A 104 -3.60 2.33 2.58
N ALA A 105 -2.59 2.93 3.22
CA ALA A 105 -1.49 3.58 2.54
C ALA A 105 -0.71 2.62 1.63
N LEU A 106 -0.34 1.44 2.15
CA LEU A 106 0.37 0.41 1.39
C LEU A 106 -0.50 -0.19 0.27
N GLY A 107 -1.77 -0.46 0.53
CA GLY A 107 -2.70 -0.99 -0.47
C GLY A 107 -2.91 -0.03 -1.65
N VAL A 108 -3.07 1.27 -1.39
CA VAL A 108 -3.20 2.30 -2.42
C VAL A 108 -1.87 2.52 -3.15
N SER A 109 -0.76 2.58 -2.41
CA SER A 109 0.58 2.69 -2.98
C SER A 109 0.88 1.56 -3.97
N GLY A 110 0.58 0.31 -3.57
CA GLY A 110 0.70 -0.86 -4.44
C GLY A 110 -0.19 -0.76 -5.69
N ALA A 111 -1.44 -0.36 -5.53
CA ALA A 111 -2.39 -0.21 -6.65
C ALA A 111 -1.90 0.82 -7.69
N ILE A 112 -1.37 1.95 -7.24
CA ILE A 112 -0.78 2.97 -8.12
C ILE A 112 0.45 2.40 -8.82
N THR A 113 1.36 1.79 -8.07
CA THR A 113 2.62 1.25 -8.61
C THR A 113 2.36 0.20 -9.67
N GLN A 114 1.47 -0.76 -9.41
CA GLN A 114 1.09 -1.80 -10.38
C GLN A 114 0.41 -1.23 -11.63
N SER A 115 -0.47 -0.24 -11.46
CA SER A 115 -1.17 0.41 -12.57
C SER A 115 -0.21 1.22 -13.45
N VAL A 116 0.71 1.98 -12.85
CA VAL A 116 1.67 2.81 -13.57
C VAL A 116 2.76 1.97 -14.24
N ALA A 117 3.26 0.95 -13.55
CA ALA A 117 4.24 0.01 -14.10
C ALA A 117 3.63 -0.98 -15.10
N ARG A 118 2.31 -1.08 -15.18
CA ARG A 118 1.57 -2.09 -15.96
C ARG A 118 2.06 -3.51 -15.66
N ASN A 119 2.46 -3.73 -14.42
CA ASN A 119 3.02 -5.00 -13.96
C ASN A 119 2.34 -5.40 -12.63
N PRO A 120 1.65 -6.54 -12.57
CA PRO A 120 0.96 -7.01 -11.37
C PRO A 120 1.91 -7.35 -10.20
N LEU A 121 3.19 -7.52 -10.48
CA LEU A 121 4.23 -7.82 -9.49
C LEU A 121 4.99 -6.58 -9.02
N ALA A 122 4.67 -5.39 -9.55
CA ALA A 122 5.30 -4.16 -9.10
C ALA A 122 4.85 -3.79 -7.68
N SER A 123 5.82 -3.48 -6.84
CA SER A 123 5.62 -3.01 -5.46
C SER A 123 6.43 -1.73 -5.23
N PRO A 124 5.98 -0.82 -4.38
CA PRO A 124 6.76 0.37 -4.02
C PRO A 124 8.09 0.02 -3.34
N ASP A 125 8.19 -1.16 -2.72
CA ASP A 125 9.43 -1.65 -2.09
C ASP A 125 10.58 -1.80 -3.07
N ILE A 126 10.29 -2.12 -4.34
CA ILE A 126 11.31 -2.22 -5.41
C ILE A 126 12.03 -0.87 -5.63
N LEU A 127 11.42 0.24 -5.21
CA LEU A 127 12.01 1.57 -5.31
C LEU A 127 12.97 1.90 -4.14
N GLY A 128 13.30 0.92 -3.31
CA GLY A 128 14.29 1.06 -2.23
C GLY A 128 13.80 1.81 -0.99
N ILE A 129 12.51 2.16 -0.91
CA ILE A 129 11.94 2.95 0.19
C ILE A 129 12.11 2.23 1.52
N THR A 130 11.72 0.97 1.55
CA THR A 130 11.77 0.11 2.73
C THR A 130 13.20 -0.13 3.20
N SER A 131 14.14 -0.37 2.27
CA SER A 131 15.56 -0.57 2.60
C SER A 131 16.25 0.71 3.04
N GLY A 132 15.89 1.86 2.46
CA GLY A 132 16.40 3.16 2.90
C GLY A 132 15.88 3.56 4.27
N ALA A 133 14.60 3.35 4.56
CA ALA A 133 14.04 3.53 5.89
C ALA A 133 14.71 2.61 6.91
N GLY A 134 14.95 1.34 6.55
CA GLY A 134 15.66 0.36 7.35
C GLY A 134 17.10 0.77 7.66
N ALA A 135 17.86 1.20 6.67
CA ALA A 135 19.24 1.63 6.84
C ALA A 135 19.37 2.81 7.82
N VAL A 136 18.49 3.82 7.70
CA VAL A 136 18.49 4.97 8.61
C VAL A 136 18.00 4.58 10.00
N ALA A 137 16.99 3.74 10.12
CA ALA A 137 16.52 3.25 11.41
C ALA A 137 17.61 2.45 12.14
N VAL A 138 18.29 1.54 11.44
CA VAL A 138 19.41 0.76 12.01
C VAL A 138 20.56 1.69 12.39
N PHE A 139 20.93 2.65 11.56
CA PHE A 139 21.95 3.64 11.87
C PHE A 139 21.66 4.34 13.20
N LEU A 140 20.41 4.78 13.41
CA LEU A 140 20.03 5.45 14.67
C LEU A 140 20.05 4.51 15.87
N VAL A 141 19.58 3.28 15.72
CA VAL A 141 19.54 2.30 16.82
C VAL A 141 20.95 1.87 17.22
N THR A 142 21.89 1.79 16.26
CA THR A 142 23.26 1.30 16.50
C THR A 142 24.25 2.40 16.86
N THR A 143 23.87 3.69 16.68
CA THR A 143 24.75 4.81 17.00
C THR A 143 24.46 5.32 18.42
N THR A 144 25.20 4.85 19.40
CA THR A 144 24.96 5.09 20.84
C THR A 144 25.62 6.34 21.42
N GLY A 145 26.20 7.25 20.60
CA GLY A 145 26.86 8.43 21.10
C GLY A 145 26.94 9.63 20.16
N GLY A 146 27.21 10.80 20.71
CA GLY A 146 27.45 12.04 19.97
C GLY A 146 26.20 12.71 19.37
N THR A 147 26.42 13.52 18.34
CA THR A 147 25.37 14.30 17.65
C THR A 147 24.28 13.43 17.00
N ALA A 148 24.64 12.22 16.56
CA ALA A 148 23.67 11.29 15.96
C ALA A 148 22.66 10.79 17.00
N ALA A 149 23.08 10.49 18.22
CA ALA A 149 22.18 10.11 19.31
C ALA A 149 21.25 11.26 19.73
N ALA A 150 21.77 12.51 19.74
CA ALA A 150 20.96 13.70 20.02
C ALA A 150 19.90 13.94 18.92
N ILE A 151 20.25 13.78 17.65
CA ILE A 151 19.32 13.86 16.51
C ILE A 151 18.29 12.73 16.58
N ALA A 152 18.70 11.51 16.92
CA ALA A 152 17.81 10.38 17.11
C ALA A 152 16.77 10.62 18.22
N GLY A 153 17.22 11.17 19.34
CA GLY A 153 16.35 11.52 20.47
C GLY A 153 15.35 12.63 20.14
N SER A 154 15.75 13.61 19.32
CA SER A 154 14.88 14.74 18.94
C SER A 154 13.89 14.41 17.83
N LEU A 155 14.27 13.59 16.85
CA LEU A 155 13.43 13.24 15.69
C LEU A 155 12.57 12.00 15.92
N GLY A 156 13.01 11.10 16.79
CA GLY A 156 12.39 9.78 16.94
C GLY A 156 12.68 8.84 15.78
N LEU A 157 12.57 7.55 16.05
CA LEU A 157 12.89 6.48 15.08
C LEU A 157 11.99 6.51 13.84
N SER A 158 10.70 6.76 14.03
CA SER A 158 9.71 6.79 12.96
C SER A 158 9.95 7.93 11.97
N SER A 159 10.26 9.14 12.48
CA SER A 159 10.55 10.30 11.61
C SER A 159 11.83 10.13 10.82
N ALA A 160 12.85 9.54 11.44
CA ALA A 160 14.12 9.26 10.78
C ALA A 160 13.97 8.18 9.70
N ALA A 161 13.21 7.10 9.97
CA ALA A 161 12.87 6.11 8.98
C ALA A 161 12.09 6.71 7.81
N LEU A 162 11.17 7.67 8.09
CA LEU A 162 10.46 8.42 7.04
C LEU A 162 11.46 9.17 6.15
N LEU A 163 12.41 9.91 6.74
CA LEU A 163 13.42 10.63 5.98
C LEU A 163 14.33 9.70 5.16
N GLY A 164 14.70 8.55 5.72
CA GLY A 164 15.48 7.52 5.02
C GLY A 164 14.73 6.94 3.82
N GLY A 165 13.45 6.59 3.99
CA GLY A 165 12.59 6.09 2.92
C GLY A 165 12.34 7.13 1.83
N LEU A 166 12.02 8.38 2.22
CA LEU A 166 11.83 9.49 1.30
C LEU A 166 13.13 9.82 0.54
N GLY A 167 14.25 9.92 1.25
CA GLY A 167 15.54 10.22 0.64
C GLY A 167 15.94 9.18 -0.40
N THR A 168 15.76 7.90 -0.07
CA THR A 168 16.06 6.79 -0.99
C THR A 168 15.10 6.76 -2.16
N GLY A 169 13.79 6.95 -1.93
CA GLY A 169 12.80 7.02 -3.00
C GLY A 169 13.05 8.18 -3.96
N LEU A 170 13.39 9.36 -3.44
CA LEU A 170 13.78 10.52 -4.25
C LEU A 170 15.07 10.28 -5.01
N LEU A 171 16.08 9.65 -4.39
CA LEU A 171 17.33 9.28 -5.05
C LEU A 171 17.06 8.37 -6.25
N VAL A 172 16.28 7.31 -6.08
CA VAL A 172 15.87 6.42 -7.16
C VAL A 172 15.13 7.17 -8.25
N TYR A 173 14.20 8.04 -7.87
CA TYR A 173 13.45 8.87 -8.80
C TYR A 173 14.36 9.76 -9.65
N PHE A 174 15.28 10.49 -9.04
CA PHE A 174 16.23 11.37 -9.75
C PHE A 174 17.21 10.59 -10.64
N LEU A 175 17.73 9.47 -10.18
CA LEU A 175 18.62 8.61 -10.97
C LEU A 175 17.89 7.98 -12.18
N ALA A 176 16.59 7.66 -12.01
CA ALA A 176 15.78 7.10 -13.09
C ALA A 176 15.31 8.15 -14.11
N TRP A 177 15.34 9.43 -13.72
CA TRP A 177 14.87 10.52 -14.56
C TRP A 177 15.85 10.85 -15.69
N ARG A 178 15.46 10.55 -16.93
CA ARG A 178 16.19 10.96 -18.13
C ARG A 178 15.21 11.19 -19.28
N ARG A 179 14.79 12.44 -19.50
CA ARG A 179 13.79 12.83 -20.51
C ARG A 179 12.41 12.16 -20.34
N GLY A 180 12.10 11.64 -19.14
CA GLY A 180 10.89 10.91 -18.78
C GLY A 180 11.19 9.70 -17.92
N ILE A 181 10.16 9.12 -17.31
CA ILE A 181 10.28 7.93 -16.45
C ILE A 181 10.06 6.69 -17.33
N ASP A 182 11.12 5.91 -17.50
CA ASP A 182 11.07 4.58 -18.09
C ASP A 182 10.91 3.55 -16.96
N GLY A 183 9.89 2.69 -17.06
CA GLY A 183 9.55 1.70 -16.02
C GLY A 183 10.67 0.67 -15.79
N PHE A 184 11.36 0.23 -16.86
CA PHE A 184 12.45 -0.73 -16.75
C PHE A 184 13.66 -0.14 -16.02
N ARG A 185 14.04 1.10 -16.37
CA ARG A 185 15.14 1.82 -15.71
C ARG A 185 14.82 2.09 -14.24
N LEU A 186 13.59 2.48 -13.94
CA LEU A 186 13.13 2.72 -12.56
C LEU A 186 13.31 1.47 -11.70
N ILE A 187 12.92 0.31 -12.22
CA ILE A 187 13.08 -0.98 -11.53
C ILE A 187 14.55 -1.34 -11.34
N LEU A 188 15.38 -1.21 -12.39
CA LEU A 188 16.79 -1.58 -12.34
C LEU A 188 17.56 -0.72 -11.32
N ILE A 189 17.36 0.59 -11.35
CA ILE A 189 17.97 1.53 -10.40
C ILE A 189 17.44 1.26 -8.99
N GLY A 190 16.13 1.00 -8.84
CA GLY A 190 15.52 0.66 -7.56
C GLY A 190 16.15 -0.58 -6.93
N ILE A 191 16.32 -1.66 -7.69
CA ILE A 191 17.00 -2.89 -7.24
C ILE A 191 18.45 -2.59 -6.82
N SER A 192 19.18 -1.81 -7.59
CA SER A 192 20.57 -1.47 -7.30
C SER A 192 20.70 -0.65 -6.01
N VAL A 193 19.85 0.36 -5.84
CA VAL A 193 19.82 1.19 -4.62
C VAL A 193 19.36 0.37 -3.41
N THR A 194 18.37 -0.52 -3.58
CA THR A 194 17.93 -1.45 -2.53
C THR A 194 19.09 -2.32 -2.06
N ALA A 195 19.84 -2.93 -2.98
CA ALA A 195 21.01 -3.75 -2.65
C ALA A 195 22.09 -2.93 -1.91
N MET A 196 22.32 -1.68 -2.33
CA MET A 196 23.25 -0.77 -1.66
C MET A 196 22.80 -0.45 -0.22
N MET A 197 21.53 -0.11 -0.02
CA MET A 197 20.98 0.18 1.31
C MET A 197 20.99 -1.06 2.21
N GLN A 198 20.74 -2.24 1.67
CA GLN A 198 20.86 -3.51 2.40
C GLN A 198 22.31 -3.78 2.82
N ALA A 199 23.29 -3.54 1.93
CA ALA A 199 24.70 -3.68 2.28
C ALA A 199 25.12 -2.72 3.42
N VAL A 200 24.63 -1.47 3.38
CA VAL A 200 24.84 -0.49 4.48
C VAL A 200 24.20 -1.00 5.77
N THR A 201 22.98 -1.53 5.71
CA THR A 201 22.30 -2.09 6.89
C THR A 201 23.07 -3.25 7.50
N VAL A 202 23.54 -4.19 6.67
CA VAL A 202 24.36 -5.33 7.13
C VAL A 202 25.68 -4.86 7.76
N TRP A 203 26.34 -3.88 7.16
CA TRP A 203 27.57 -3.31 7.71
C TRP A 203 27.35 -2.65 9.09
N LEU A 204 26.28 -1.87 9.24
CA LEU A 204 25.91 -1.25 10.51
C LEU A 204 25.62 -2.31 11.59
N LEU A 205 24.85 -3.35 11.25
CA LEU A 205 24.55 -4.43 12.20
C LEU A 205 25.81 -5.23 12.59
N ALA A 206 26.72 -5.46 11.65
CA ALA A 206 27.98 -6.16 11.92
C ALA A 206 28.93 -5.36 12.83
N SER A 207 28.77 -4.04 12.89
CA SER A 207 29.59 -3.13 13.70
C SER A 207 28.96 -2.75 15.04
N ALA A 208 27.74 -3.22 15.32
CA ALA A 208 26.94 -2.82 16.47
C ALA A 208 27.00 -3.84 17.63
N ASP A 209 26.67 -3.39 18.84
CA ASP A 209 26.50 -4.26 19.99
C ASP A 209 25.30 -5.20 19.83
N ILE A 210 25.40 -6.41 20.38
CA ILE A 210 24.38 -7.49 20.24
C ILE A 210 22.97 -7.03 20.69
N ARG A 211 22.89 -6.14 21.70
CA ARG A 211 21.60 -5.61 22.19
C ARG A 211 20.94 -4.68 21.16
N ASP A 212 21.75 -3.87 20.48
CA ASP A 212 21.29 -2.93 19.46
C ASP A 212 20.90 -3.68 18.19
N VAL A 213 21.66 -4.73 17.83
CA VAL A 213 21.30 -5.64 16.74
C VAL A 213 19.93 -6.27 16.99
N ALA A 214 19.65 -6.77 18.20
CA ALA A 214 18.35 -7.36 18.54
C ALA A 214 17.20 -6.35 18.37
N ARG A 215 17.37 -5.12 18.86
CA ARG A 215 16.36 -4.03 18.70
C ARG A 215 16.15 -3.66 17.23
N ALA A 216 17.23 -3.51 16.48
CA ALA A 216 17.18 -3.20 15.06
C ALA A 216 16.48 -4.30 14.24
N GLN A 217 16.75 -5.57 14.55
CA GLN A 217 16.11 -6.71 13.89
C GLN A 217 14.59 -6.73 14.10
N VAL A 218 14.11 -6.49 15.33
CA VAL A 218 12.67 -6.39 15.61
C VAL A 218 12.01 -5.29 14.76
N TRP A 219 12.69 -4.13 14.63
CA TRP A 219 12.16 -3.04 13.80
C TRP A 219 12.13 -3.40 12.31
N LEU A 220 13.20 -4.07 11.79
CA LEU A 220 13.32 -4.46 10.40
C LEU A 220 12.28 -5.53 9.95
N ILE A 221 11.69 -6.26 10.88
CA ILE A 221 10.63 -7.23 10.59
C ILE A 221 9.27 -6.55 10.40
N GLY A 222 9.09 -5.34 10.94
CA GLY A 222 7.83 -4.61 10.95
C GLY A 222 6.86 -5.07 12.03
N SER A 223 6.44 -4.11 12.87
CA SER A 223 5.54 -4.37 14.00
C SER A 223 4.59 -3.20 14.21
N LEU A 224 3.37 -3.51 14.65
CA LEU A 224 2.41 -2.54 15.16
C LEU A 224 2.46 -2.43 16.68
N ASP A 225 3.34 -3.18 17.33
CA ASP A 225 3.49 -3.18 18.77
C ASP A 225 4.06 -1.86 19.28
N ALA A 226 3.60 -1.43 20.47
CA ALA A 226 4.00 -0.19 21.11
C ALA A 226 3.85 1.08 20.23
N ARG A 227 2.86 1.10 19.32
CA ARG A 227 2.53 2.31 18.55
C ARG A 227 1.72 3.28 19.39
N SER A 228 2.16 4.54 19.40
CA SER A 228 1.54 5.63 20.12
C SER A 228 0.72 6.54 19.21
N TRP A 229 0.03 7.51 19.81
CA TRP A 229 -0.70 8.53 19.07
C TRP A 229 0.18 9.40 18.17
N ASP A 230 1.47 9.51 18.45
CA ASP A 230 2.37 10.34 17.65
C ASP A 230 2.60 9.72 16.27
N GLU A 231 2.88 8.41 16.19
CA GLU A 231 2.98 7.70 14.91
C GLU A 231 1.63 7.70 14.16
N VAL A 232 0.53 7.51 14.89
CA VAL A 232 -0.83 7.53 14.29
C VAL A 232 -1.13 8.88 13.65
N ARG A 233 -0.83 9.99 14.33
CA ARG A 233 -1.08 11.35 13.81
C ARG A 233 -0.29 11.61 12.53
N VAL A 234 1.01 11.29 12.53
CA VAL A 234 1.86 11.45 11.35
C VAL A 234 1.36 10.59 10.19
N ALA A 235 1.06 9.31 10.46
CA ALA A 235 0.54 8.40 9.45
C ALA A 235 -0.83 8.85 8.92
N PHE A 236 -1.73 9.30 9.79
CA PHE A 236 -3.07 9.77 9.40
C PHE A 236 -3.02 10.99 8.49
N TRP A 237 -2.36 12.05 8.93
CA TRP A 237 -2.29 13.28 8.13
C TRP A 237 -1.50 13.10 6.85
N GLY A 238 -0.37 12.37 6.91
CA GLY A 238 0.41 12.03 5.73
C GLY A 238 -0.41 11.24 4.71
N THR A 239 -1.09 10.19 5.14
CA THR A 239 -1.94 9.38 4.27
C THR A 239 -3.12 10.19 3.73
N LEU A 240 -3.81 10.98 4.56
CA LEU A 240 -4.98 11.78 4.15
C LEU A 240 -4.60 12.79 3.07
N VAL A 241 -3.52 13.54 3.27
CA VAL A 241 -3.04 14.53 2.27
C VAL A 241 -2.68 13.85 0.95
N LEU A 242 -1.95 12.72 1.02
CA LEU A 242 -1.54 11.99 -0.17
C LEU A 242 -2.73 11.36 -0.90
N LEU A 243 -3.72 10.83 -0.18
CA LEU A 243 -4.96 10.35 -0.78
C LEU A 243 -5.76 11.46 -1.45
N ALA A 244 -5.78 12.67 -0.87
CA ALA A 244 -6.39 13.84 -1.51
C ALA A 244 -5.68 14.22 -2.82
N VAL A 245 -4.34 14.22 -2.83
CA VAL A 245 -3.53 14.43 -4.05
C VAL A 245 -3.84 13.36 -5.09
N VAL A 246 -3.84 12.09 -4.70
CA VAL A 246 -4.18 10.97 -5.60
C VAL A 246 -5.59 11.13 -6.15
N ALA A 247 -6.58 11.49 -5.33
CA ALA A 247 -7.96 11.71 -5.76
C ALA A 247 -8.07 12.85 -6.78
N ALA A 248 -7.35 13.96 -6.57
CA ALA A 248 -7.33 15.11 -7.49
C ALA A 248 -6.75 14.72 -8.88
N VAL A 249 -5.78 13.77 -8.91
CA VAL A 249 -5.11 13.34 -10.13
C VAL A 249 -5.72 12.04 -10.70
N ALA A 250 -6.60 11.35 -9.96
CA ALA A 250 -7.19 10.09 -10.39
C ALA A 250 -8.15 10.21 -11.58
N PHE A 251 -8.75 11.39 -11.79
CA PHE A 251 -9.68 11.59 -12.90
C PHE A 251 -8.98 11.50 -14.28
N PRO A 252 -7.83 12.15 -14.52
CA PRO A 252 -7.05 11.98 -15.75
C PRO A 252 -6.40 10.60 -15.91
N PHE A 253 -6.38 9.78 -14.85
CA PHE A 253 -5.73 8.47 -14.86
C PHE A 253 -6.52 7.40 -15.64
N LYS A 254 -7.85 7.51 -15.72
CA LYS A 254 -8.71 6.54 -16.42
C LYS A 254 -8.32 6.34 -17.90
N PRO A 255 -8.00 7.37 -18.71
CA PRO A 255 -7.57 7.21 -20.08
C PRO A 255 -6.21 6.51 -20.26
N MET A 256 -5.35 6.47 -19.24
CA MET A 256 -4.03 5.81 -19.33
C MET A 256 -4.12 4.30 -19.64
N HIS A 257 -5.24 3.67 -19.32
CA HIS A 257 -5.46 2.25 -19.63
C HIS A 257 -5.73 1.98 -21.11
N LEU A 258 -6.05 3.01 -21.89
CA LEU A 258 -6.32 2.91 -23.34
C LEU A 258 -5.06 2.96 -24.21
N GLY A 259 -3.88 3.17 -23.61
CA GLY A 259 -2.59 3.33 -24.29
C GLY A 259 -2.11 4.78 -24.33
N ASP A 260 -0.79 4.93 -24.43
CA ASP A 260 -0.14 6.26 -24.32
C ASP A 260 -0.50 7.16 -25.51
N ASP A 261 -0.67 6.58 -26.73
CA ASP A 261 -0.99 7.32 -27.96
C ASP A 261 -2.43 7.86 -27.95
N VAL A 262 -3.41 7.03 -27.54
CA VAL A 262 -4.81 7.43 -27.44
C VAL A 262 -4.99 8.52 -26.38
N ALA A 263 -4.28 8.39 -25.35
CA ALA A 263 -4.30 9.27 -24.23
C ALA A 263 -3.62 10.62 -24.55
N ALA A 264 -2.52 10.66 -25.30
CA ALA A 264 -1.89 11.87 -25.81
C ALA A 264 -2.83 12.69 -26.73
N GLY A 265 -3.63 11.99 -27.54
CA GLY A 265 -4.66 12.59 -28.38
C GLY A 265 -5.77 13.31 -27.59
N LEU A 266 -6.00 12.94 -26.33
CA LEU A 266 -6.95 13.59 -25.41
C LEU A 266 -6.37 14.80 -24.67
N GLY A 267 -5.14 15.24 -24.99
CA GLY A 267 -4.52 16.44 -24.44
C GLY A 267 -4.04 16.35 -22.98
N VAL A 268 -4.00 15.15 -22.40
CA VAL A 268 -3.54 14.96 -21.02
C VAL A 268 -2.00 14.91 -20.98
N ARG A 269 -1.38 15.71 -20.11
CA ARG A 269 0.08 15.66 -19.89
C ARG A 269 0.48 14.45 -19.04
N PHE A 270 0.46 13.26 -19.64
CA PHE A 270 0.64 11.97 -18.97
C PHE A 270 1.91 11.86 -18.13
N ALA A 271 3.03 12.39 -18.62
CA ALA A 271 4.29 12.36 -17.88
C ALA A 271 4.16 12.98 -16.49
N ARG A 272 3.43 14.11 -16.38
CA ARG A 272 3.21 14.76 -15.08
C ARG A 272 2.27 13.97 -14.18
N VAL A 273 1.15 13.48 -14.72
CA VAL A 273 0.18 12.65 -13.96
C VAL A 273 0.87 11.39 -13.43
N ARG A 274 1.62 10.70 -14.28
CA ARG A 274 2.38 9.52 -13.92
C ARG A 274 3.44 9.81 -12.84
N ALA A 275 4.17 10.93 -12.97
CA ALA A 275 5.16 11.35 -12.00
C ALA A 275 4.51 11.65 -10.63
N VAL A 276 3.41 12.41 -10.58
CA VAL A 276 2.69 12.71 -9.34
C VAL A 276 2.15 11.45 -8.69
N LEU A 277 1.57 10.53 -9.46
CA LEU A 277 1.05 9.27 -8.92
C LEU A 277 2.17 8.39 -8.37
N LEU A 278 3.29 8.22 -9.08
CA LEU A 278 4.44 7.46 -8.59
C LEU A 278 5.03 8.09 -7.33
N LEU A 279 5.20 9.42 -7.32
CA LEU A 279 5.68 10.13 -6.14
C LEU A 279 4.71 9.93 -4.96
N SER A 280 3.39 10.04 -5.19
CA SER A 280 2.40 9.76 -4.14
C SER A 280 2.45 8.33 -3.63
N ALA A 281 2.70 7.34 -4.50
CA ALA A 281 2.87 5.94 -4.09
C ALA A 281 4.11 5.75 -3.22
N VAL A 282 5.24 6.36 -3.60
CA VAL A 282 6.49 6.38 -2.81
C VAL A 282 6.25 6.99 -1.44
N LEU A 283 5.61 8.16 -1.40
CA LEU A 283 5.33 8.88 -0.15
C LEU A 283 4.37 8.09 0.75
N LEU A 284 3.30 7.48 0.19
CA LEU A 284 2.39 6.61 0.94
C LEU A 284 3.11 5.41 1.55
N ALA A 285 4.00 4.77 0.78
CA ALA A 285 4.79 3.65 1.29
C ALA A 285 5.76 4.11 2.40
N ALA A 286 6.44 5.25 2.22
CA ALA A 286 7.34 5.80 3.21
C ALA A 286 6.63 6.14 4.53
N VAL A 287 5.44 6.77 4.46
CA VAL A 287 4.58 7.03 5.62
C VAL A 287 4.17 5.71 6.30
N GLY A 288 3.78 4.70 5.52
CA GLY A 288 3.44 3.38 6.06
C GLY A 288 4.61 2.72 6.79
N VAL A 289 5.79 2.69 6.15
CA VAL A 289 7.01 2.10 6.74
C VAL A 289 7.48 2.88 7.97
N SER A 290 7.36 4.20 8.00
CA SER A 290 7.75 5.00 9.15
C SER A 290 6.91 4.68 10.40
N ALA A 291 5.62 4.36 10.21
CA ALA A 291 4.69 4.08 11.29
C ALA A 291 4.71 2.62 11.78
N ALA A 292 4.94 1.65 10.89
CA ALA A 292 4.85 0.23 11.22
C ALA A 292 6.18 -0.54 11.03
N GLY A 293 7.24 0.12 10.54
CA GLY A 293 8.41 -0.56 10.00
C GLY A 293 8.13 -1.24 8.66
N PRO A 294 9.08 -1.99 8.13
CA PRO A 294 8.92 -2.75 6.90
C PRO A 294 7.84 -3.82 7.02
N VAL A 295 6.71 -3.66 6.35
CA VAL A 295 5.65 -4.68 6.30
C VAL A 295 5.59 -5.26 4.89
N PRO A 296 6.10 -6.47 4.68
CA PRO A 296 6.19 -7.08 3.35
C PRO A 296 4.82 -7.51 2.82
N PHE A 297 4.73 -7.62 1.50
CA PHE A 297 3.61 -8.17 0.74
C PHE A 297 2.29 -7.40 0.75
N VAL A 298 1.97 -6.56 1.73
CA VAL A 298 0.67 -5.85 1.76
C VAL A 298 0.45 -5.03 0.50
N ALA A 299 1.43 -4.23 0.10
CA ALA A 299 1.36 -3.41 -1.10
C ALA A 299 1.29 -4.23 -2.40
N LEU A 300 1.81 -5.46 -2.41
CA LEU A 300 1.77 -6.36 -3.56
C LEU A 300 0.45 -7.12 -3.64
N VAL A 301 0.00 -7.67 -2.53
CA VAL A 301 -1.16 -8.58 -2.47
C VAL A 301 -2.49 -7.83 -2.52
N ALA A 302 -2.60 -6.72 -1.78
CA ALA A 302 -3.87 -6.01 -1.63
C ALA A 302 -4.50 -5.58 -2.97
N PRO A 303 -3.78 -4.97 -3.93
CA PRO A 303 -4.34 -4.62 -5.22
C PRO A 303 -4.79 -5.83 -6.04
N GLN A 304 -4.04 -6.94 -5.95
CA GLN A 304 -4.32 -8.16 -6.69
C GLN A 304 -5.58 -8.87 -6.17
N VAL A 305 -5.81 -8.86 -4.87
CA VAL A 305 -7.04 -9.38 -4.24
C VAL A 305 -8.22 -8.46 -4.60
N ALA A 306 -8.05 -7.14 -4.44
CA ALA A 306 -9.10 -6.16 -4.76
C ALA A 306 -9.55 -6.24 -6.21
N MET A 307 -8.62 -6.39 -7.16
CA MET A 307 -8.89 -6.52 -8.59
C MET A 307 -9.74 -7.76 -8.91
N ARG A 308 -9.43 -8.89 -8.25
CA ARG A 308 -10.18 -10.15 -8.43
C ARG A 308 -11.58 -10.08 -7.84
N LEU A 309 -11.72 -9.56 -6.62
CA LEU A 309 -13.01 -9.38 -5.96
C LEU A 309 -13.91 -8.42 -6.73
N ALA A 310 -13.34 -7.30 -7.19
CA ALA A 310 -14.06 -6.32 -7.99
C ALA A 310 -14.33 -6.77 -9.43
N ARG A 311 -13.74 -7.89 -9.89
CA ARG A 311 -13.78 -8.36 -11.30
C ARG A 311 -13.38 -7.24 -12.26
N TRP A 312 -12.31 -6.52 -11.90
CA TRP A 312 -11.89 -5.33 -12.61
C TRP A 312 -10.50 -5.51 -13.22
N PRO A 313 -10.25 -5.06 -14.46
CA PRO A 313 -8.97 -5.29 -15.15
C PRO A 313 -7.78 -4.52 -14.54
N THR A 314 -8.06 -3.50 -13.74
CA THR A 314 -7.04 -2.67 -13.10
C THR A 314 -7.29 -2.54 -11.60
N PRO A 315 -6.26 -2.40 -10.76
CA PRO A 315 -6.42 -2.29 -9.32
C PRO A 315 -7.29 -1.09 -8.90
N PRO A 316 -8.49 -1.30 -8.32
CA PRO A 316 -9.32 -0.21 -7.82
C PRO A 316 -8.72 0.36 -6.53
N LEU A 317 -8.39 1.66 -6.51
CA LEU A 317 -7.62 2.29 -5.43
C LEU A 317 -8.27 2.11 -4.05
N ILE A 318 -9.57 2.43 -3.93
CA ILE A 318 -10.30 2.36 -2.65
C ILE A 318 -10.36 0.91 -2.14
N ALA A 319 -10.78 -0.02 -3.00
CA ALA A 319 -10.85 -1.43 -2.61
C ALA A 319 -9.46 -2.01 -2.27
N SER A 320 -8.40 -1.57 -2.97
CA SER A 320 -7.02 -1.96 -2.66
C SER A 320 -6.57 -1.45 -1.29
N GLY A 321 -6.91 -0.22 -0.93
CA GLY A 321 -6.67 0.31 0.41
C GLY A 321 -7.39 -0.47 1.50
N LEU A 322 -8.68 -0.78 1.28
CA LEU A 322 -9.48 -1.57 2.25
C LEU A 322 -8.96 -3.00 2.41
N VAL A 323 -8.55 -3.65 1.32
CA VAL A 323 -7.90 -4.98 1.40
C VAL A 323 -6.56 -4.87 2.12
N GLY A 324 -5.77 -3.82 1.88
CA GLY A 324 -4.53 -3.57 2.61
C GLY A 324 -4.76 -3.42 4.12
N ALA A 325 -5.79 -2.66 4.52
CA ALA A 325 -6.20 -2.52 5.91
C ALA A 325 -6.60 -3.87 6.52
N LEU A 326 -7.44 -4.64 5.81
CA LEU A 326 -7.86 -5.98 6.24
C LEU A 326 -6.68 -6.94 6.41
N LEU A 327 -5.75 -6.95 5.46
CA LEU A 327 -4.56 -7.78 5.53
C LEU A 327 -3.69 -7.40 6.74
N LEU A 328 -3.45 -6.12 6.96
CA LEU A 328 -2.56 -5.68 8.01
C LEU A 328 -3.18 -5.85 9.40
N ILE A 329 -4.40 -5.37 9.63
CA ILE A 329 -5.08 -5.52 10.94
C ILE A 329 -5.39 -6.99 11.22
N GLY A 330 -5.83 -7.74 10.21
CA GLY A 330 -6.09 -9.17 10.33
C GLY A 330 -4.83 -9.96 10.67
N SER A 331 -3.70 -9.64 10.03
CA SER A 331 -2.40 -10.25 10.35
C SER A 331 -1.93 -9.89 11.76
N ASP A 332 -2.14 -8.65 12.22
CA ASP A 332 -1.84 -8.23 13.58
C ASP A 332 -2.71 -8.96 14.60
N LEU A 333 -4.00 -9.10 14.34
CA LEU A 333 -4.92 -9.85 15.19
C LEU A 333 -4.51 -11.34 15.28
N ILE A 334 -4.16 -11.97 14.18
CA ILE A 334 -3.65 -13.35 14.14
C ILE A 334 -2.33 -13.45 14.92
N ALA A 335 -1.41 -12.51 14.72
CA ALA A 335 -0.09 -12.53 15.35
C ALA A 335 -0.16 -12.52 16.89
N ARG A 336 -1.11 -11.82 17.48
CA ARG A 336 -1.25 -11.67 18.94
C ARG A 336 -2.33 -12.55 19.58
N ALA A 337 -3.36 -12.97 18.82
CA ALA A 337 -4.48 -13.73 19.38
C ALA A 337 -4.40 -15.24 19.10
N ALA A 338 -3.81 -15.65 17.99
CA ALA A 338 -3.78 -17.04 17.59
C ALA A 338 -2.43 -17.75 17.87
N LEU A 339 -1.38 -16.98 18.17
CA LEU A 339 -0.04 -17.54 18.38
C LEU A 339 0.41 -17.32 19.83
N PRO A 340 0.96 -18.35 20.49
CA PRO A 340 1.37 -18.26 21.91
C PRO A 340 2.60 -17.36 22.13
N ILE A 341 3.29 -17.02 21.04
CA ILE A 341 4.44 -16.11 21.04
C ILE A 341 4.02 -14.88 20.22
N GLY A 342 3.92 -13.71 20.82
CA GLY A 342 3.58 -12.49 20.11
C GLY A 342 4.56 -12.24 18.97
N LEU A 343 4.15 -12.54 17.72
CA LEU A 343 4.98 -12.35 16.54
C LEU A 343 4.80 -10.95 15.96
N PRO A 344 5.85 -10.35 15.39
CA PRO A 344 5.72 -9.13 14.60
C PRO A 344 4.77 -9.36 13.41
N VAL A 345 3.92 -8.36 13.11
CA VAL A 345 2.93 -8.46 12.04
C VAL A 345 3.55 -8.76 10.67
N GLY A 346 4.79 -8.29 10.44
CA GLY A 346 5.53 -8.54 9.20
C GLY A 346 5.79 -10.01 8.92
N VAL A 347 5.94 -10.85 9.97
CA VAL A 347 6.07 -12.31 9.79
C VAL A 347 4.78 -12.91 9.25
N VAL A 348 3.63 -12.53 9.83
CA VAL A 348 2.34 -13.08 9.42
C VAL A 348 1.98 -12.62 8.01
N THR A 349 2.23 -11.35 7.67
CA THR A 349 2.01 -10.85 6.30
C THR A 349 2.92 -11.56 5.28
N ALA A 350 4.15 -11.93 5.65
CA ALA A 350 5.06 -12.69 4.79
C ALA A 350 4.57 -14.13 4.57
N VAL A 351 4.08 -14.78 5.63
CA VAL A 351 3.52 -16.16 5.55
C VAL A 351 2.26 -16.20 4.68
N ILE A 352 1.43 -15.16 4.70
CA ILE A 352 0.25 -15.06 3.83
C ILE A 352 0.64 -14.66 2.41
N GLY A 353 1.53 -13.67 2.28
CA GLY A 353 1.87 -13.06 1.00
C GLY A 353 2.78 -13.91 0.12
N GLY A 354 3.72 -14.66 0.70
CA GLY A 354 4.63 -15.53 -0.04
C GLY A 354 3.91 -16.60 -0.88
N PRO A 355 3.07 -17.46 -0.28
CA PRO A 355 2.28 -18.45 -1.02
C PRO A 355 1.32 -17.81 -2.04
N PHE A 356 0.75 -16.64 -1.72
CA PHE A 356 -0.09 -15.92 -2.66
C PHE A 356 0.70 -15.46 -3.91
N LEU A 357 1.94 -15.00 -3.74
CA LEU A 357 2.81 -14.65 -4.86
C LEU A 357 3.12 -15.87 -5.74
N VAL A 358 3.46 -17.01 -5.13
CA VAL A 358 3.69 -18.26 -5.86
C VAL A 358 2.43 -18.66 -6.66
N TYR A 359 1.26 -18.59 -6.03
CA TYR A 359 -0.02 -18.84 -6.72
C TYR A 359 -0.22 -17.92 -7.93
N LEU A 360 0.12 -16.63 -7.81
CA LEU A 360 0.03 -15.66 -8.90
C LEU A 360 0.93 -16.04 -10.09
N LEU A 361 2.19 -16.41 -9.80
CA LEU A 361 3.18 -16.77 -10.81
C LEU A 361 2.78 -18.04 -11.56
N VAL A 362 2.35 -19.08 -10.83
CA VAL A 362 1.87 -20.33 -11.44
C VAL A 362 0.68 -20.08 -12.35
N ARG A 363 -0.28 -19.28 -11.91
CA ARG A 363 -1.47 -18.96 -12.70
C ARG A 363 -1.18 -18.08 -13.92
N ALA A 364 -0.15 -17.24 -13.85
CA ALA A 364 0.27 -16.42 -14.99
C ALA A 364 0.91 -17.27 -16.10
N ASN A 365 1.62 -18.34 -15.74
CA ASN A 365 2.26 -19.26 -16.70
C ASN A 365 1.27 -20.25 -17.35
N LEU A 366 0.06 -20.40 -16.79
CA LEU A 366 -0.96 -21.32 -17.31
C LEU A 366 -1.93 -20.63 -18.31
N ARG A 367 -1.77 -19.35 -18.57
CA ARG A 367 -2.53 -18.56 -19.55
C ARG A 367 -1.66 -18.08 -20.70
#